data_1062905d22d70793dd0af25b6abcc6b1
#
_entry.id   1062905d22d70793dd0af25b6abcc6b1
#
_cell.length_a   1.000
_cell.length_b   1.000
_cell.length_c   1.000
_cell.angle_alpha   90.00
_cell.angle_beta   90.00
_cell.angle_gamma   90.00
#
_symmetry.space_group_name_H-M   'P 1'
#
loop_
_entity.id
_entity.type
_entity.pdbx_description
1 polymer ?
#
loop_
_entity_poly.entity_id
_entity_poly.type
_entity_poly.pdbx_seq_one_letter_code
_entity_poly.pdbx_strand_id
1 'polypeptide(L)'
;MKNWKKMAILACLSLSVGVLHAGTTTSTTSTTKKSYSIDFDSSKYTVKTLTINGVTINYRAYEQIVYVKNPIDTKYETMNFFVPEAYFKGESVNGYNNYDAPIFFPNQVGGYMPAEAGSPGTSRDGVNPNAIFVALSKGYVVASPGARGRVTKNANGLYTGKAPAAIVDLKAAVRYLHYNDKVMPGSANRIVSNGTSAGGALSSLLGASGNNKDYDKYLKEIGAANASDAVLVVSAYCPITNLENADMAYEWLFNGINEYKSLKITQSTDFKVERTYVTGSMTEDQIKASNELKAMFPKYLNSLKLKDKKGNVLSLDSDGNGNFKDFVKSYIIASAQKAMDK
;
A
#
# COMPACT_ATOMS: atom_id res chain seq x y z
N MET A 1 -36.23 2.93 5.60
CA MET A 1 -35.81 1.52 5.77
C MET A 1 -36.91 0.63 5.19
N LYS A 2 -36.68 -0.03 4.13
CA LYS A 2 -37.40 -1.11 3.44
C LYS A 2 -37.34 -0.87 1.94
N ASN A 3 -36.85 -1.88 1.24
CA ASN A 3 -36.89 -2.12 -0.22
C ASN A 3 -35.57 -1.97 -0.99
N TRP A 4 -34.54 -2.74 -0.56
CA TRP A 4 -33.45 -3.11 -1.47
C TRP A 4 -33.17 -4.63 -1.47
N LYS A 5 -34.25 -5.41 -1.47
CA LYS A 5 -34.17 -6.87 -1.70
C LYS A 5 -35.21 -7.25 -2.74
N LYS A 6 -34.91 -7.04 -4.02
CA LYS A 6 -35.59 -7.67 -5.15
C LYS A 6 -34.97 -7.17 -6.45
N MET A 7 -33.86 -7.77 -6.87
CA MET A 7 -33.53 -7.96 -8.29
C MET A 7 -32.24 -8.79 -8.42
N ALA A 8 -32.38 -10.07 -8.23
CA ALA A 8 -31.44 -11.07 -8.69
C ALA A 8 -32.15 -12.42 -8.64
N ILE A 9 -32.97 -12.72 -9.61
CA ILE A 9 -33.39 -14.06 -10.01
C ILE A 9 -34.12 -13.86 -11.36
N LEU A 10 -33.50 -14.20 -12.45
CA LEU A 10 -34.07 -14.95 -13.58
C LEU A 10 -33.03 -15.06 -14.69
N ALA A 11 -32.53 -16.25 -14.89
CA ALA A 11 -32.47 -16.94 -16.16
C ALA A 11 -31.60 -18.19 -16.02
N CYS A 12 -32.21 -19.26 -15.51
CA CYS A 12 -31.80 -20.61 -15.87
C CYS A 12 -32.79 -21.09 -16.93
N LEU A 13 -32.36 -21.26 -18.16
CA LEU A 13 -33.04 -22.09 -19.14
C LEU A 13 -32.16 -23.30 -19.41
N SER A 14 -32.71 -24.45 -19.04
CA SER A 14 -32.25 -25.80 -19.31
C SER A 14 -32.34 -26.12 -20.80
N LEU A 15 -31.26 -26.67 -21.35
CA LEU A 15 -31.31 -27.51 -22.56
C LEU A 15 -30.52 -28.80 -22.28
N SER A 16 -31.26 -29.87 -22.12
CA SER A 16 -30.78 -31.24 -22.07
C SER A 16 -30.56 -31.74 -23.48
N VAL A 17 -29.35 -32.19 -23.81
CA VAL A 17 -29.10 -33.07 -24.96
C VAL A 17 -28.00 -34.07 -24.60
N GLY A 18 -28.37 -35.32 -24.67
CA GLY A 18 -27.70 -36.54 -25.12
C GLY A 18 -26.27 -36.85 -24.62
N VAL A 19 -26.21 -37.90 -23.82
CA VAL A 19 -25.01 -38.62 -23.43
C VAL A 19 -24.40 -39.35 -24.61
N LEU A 20 -23.15 -39.09 -24.93
CA LEU A 20 -22.25 -40.01 -25.62
C LEU A 20 -21.02 -40.21 -24.73
N HIS A 21 -20.88 -41.40 -24.18
CA HIS A 21 -19.71 -41.87 -23.45
C HIS A 21 -18.54 -42.06 -24.43
N ALA A 22 -17.60 -41.17 -24.44
CA ALA A 22 -16.24 -41.41 -24.87
C ALA A 22 -15.36 -41.31 -23.66
N GLY A 23 -14.82 -42.41 -23.18
CA GLY A 23 -13.89 -42.45 -22.07
C GLY A 23 -12.60 -41.71 -22.45
N THR A 24 -12.49 -40.46 -21.98
CA THR A 24 -11.26 -39.71 -22.03
C THR A 24 -10.69 -39.75 -20.61
N THR A 25 -9.64 -40.53 -20.45
CA THR A 25 -8.74 -40.45 -19.28
C THR A 25 -8.18 -39.03 -19.22
N THR A 26 -8.83 -38.16 -18.47
CA THR A 26 -8.28 -36.87 -18.10
C THR A 26 -7.14 -37.11 -17.12
N SER A 27 -5.92 -37.10 -17.62
CA SER A 27 -4.73 -36.94 -16.82
C SER A 27 -4.83 -35.56 -16.16
N THR A 28 -5.31 -35.53 -14.93
CA THR A 28 -5.16 -34.36 -14.04
C THR A 28 -3.68 -34.22 -13.73
N THR A 29 -2.97 -33.45 -14.54
CA THR A 29 -1.66 -32.93 -14.17
C THR A 29 -1.89 -31.99 -12.97
N SER A 30 -1.80 -32.55 -11.77
CA SER A 30 -1.64 -31.81 -10.54
C SER A 30 -0.33 -31.02 -10.67
N THR A 31 -0.39 -29.79 -11.13
CA THR A 31 0.71 -28.84 -10.96
C THR A 31 0.84 -28.60 -9.45
N THR A 32 1.72 -29.34 -8.81
CA THR A 32 2.11 -29.10 -7.42
C THR A 32 2.59 -27.67 -7.33
N LYS A 33 1.75 -26.80 -6.71
CA LYS A 33 2.09 -25.40 -6.49
C LYS A 33 3.36 -25.37 -5.65
N LYS A 34 4.42 -24.74 -6.16
CA LYS A 34 5.71 -24.64 -5.45
C LYS A 34 5.50 -23.97 -4.11
N SER A 35 5.83 -24.65 -3.01
CA SER A 35 5.83 -24.07 -1.68
C SER A 35 7.23 -23.55 -1.34
N TYR A 36 7.29 -22.38 -0.68
CA TYR A 36 8.52 -21.71 -0.30
C TYR A 36 8.78 -21.88 1.20
N SER A 37 10.06 -21.99 1.61
CA SER A 37 10.41 -21.83 3.03
C SER A 37 10.23 -20.38 3.43
N ILE A 38 9.74 -20.18 4.65
CA ILE A 38 9.66 -18.87 5.31
C ILE A 38 10.75 -18.73 6.38
N ASP A 39 11.68 -19.65 6.48
CA ASP A 39 12.85 -19.53 7.34
C ASP A 39 13.88 -18.61 6.66
N PHE A 40 14.46 -17.70 7.46
CA PHE A 40 15.48 -16.80 6.96
C PHE A 40 16.81 -17.52 6.75
N ASP A 41 17.34 -17.42 5.53
CA ASP A 41 18.65 -17.98 5.18
C ASP A 41 19.74 -16.88 5.27
N SER A 42 20.44 -16.84 6.40
CA SER A 42 21.50 -15.87 6.67
C SER A 42 22.74 -16.02 5.78
N SER A 43 22.83 -17.09 5.00
CA SER A 43 23.94 -17.33 4.08
C SER A 43 23.76 -16.68 2.70
N LYS A 44 22.52 -16.33 2.34
CA LYS A 44 22.16 -15.78 1.02
C LYS A 44 22.21 -14.26 0.99
N TYR A 45 23.40 -13.69 1.02
CA TYR A 45 23.60 -12.25 0.93
C TYR A 45 24.70 -11.86 -0.06
N THR A 46 24.67 -10.58 -0.43
CA THR A 46 25.78 -9.90 -1.11
C THR A 46 26.22 -8.69 -0.28
N VAL A 47 27.53 -8.45 -0.19
CA VAL A 47 28.04 -7.21 0.41
C VAL A 47 28.07 -6.13 -0.66
N LYS A 48 27.48 -5.00 -0.35
CA LYS A 48 27.37 -3.85 -1.27
C LYS A 48 27.88 -2.58 -0.61
N THR A 49 28.45 -1.69 -1.44
CA THR A 49 28.84 -0.33 -1.06
C THR A 49 28.13 0.66 -1.97
N LEU A 50 27.57 1.71 -1.41
CA LEU A 50 26.90 2.76 -2.16
C LEU A 50 27.22 4.13 -1.57
N THR A 51 27.59 5.09 -2.45
CA THR A 51 27.87 6.47 -2.07
C THR A 51 26.90 7.41 -2.77
N ILE A 52 26.19 8.25 -2.00
CA ILE A 52 25.30 9.30 -2.53
C ILE A 52 25.59 10.58 -1.74
N ASN A 53 25.83 11.70 -2.43
CA ASN A 53 26.09 13.01 -1.85
C ASN A 53 27.20 12.98 -0.76
N GLY A 54 28.27 12.22 -1.01
CA GLY A 54 29.41 12.13 -0.10
C GLY A 54 29.19 11.22 1.13
N VAL A 55 28.02 10.63 1.29
CA VAL A 55 27.73 9.64 2.34
C VAL A 55 27.90 8.25 1.76
N THR A 56 28.73 7.42 2.37
CA THR A 56 28.98 6.02 1.99
C THR A 56 28.33 5.07 2.99
N ILE A 57 27.60 4.09 2.50
CA ILE A 57 27.06 2.96 3.29
C ILE A 57 27.66 1.65 2.79
N ASN A 58 28.06 0.79 3.74
CA ASN A 58 28.42 -0.60 3.49
C ASN A 58 27.34 -1.47 4.14
N TYR A 59 26.79 -2.42 3.38
CA TYR A 59 25.65 -3.20 3.87
C TYR A 59 25.59 -4.59 3.25
N ARG A 60 25.02 -5.55 3.98
CA ARG A 60 24.58 -6.82 3.42
C ARG A 60 23.19 -6.68 2.85
N ALA A 61 23.03 -7.17 1.63
CA ALA A 61 21.77 -7.22 0.91
C ALA A 61 21.29 -8.67 0.80
N TYR A 62 20.14 -8.96 1.40
CA TYR A 62 19.37 -10.19 1.23
C TYR A 62 18.19 -9.83 0.34
N GLU A 63 18.25 -10.24 -0.92
CA GLU A 63 17.29 -9.77 -1.93
C GLU A 63 16.35 -10.90 -2.37
N GLN A 64 15.14 -10.54 -2.81
CA GLN A 64 14.12 -11.44 -3.32
C GLN A 64 13.69 -12.55 -2.33
N ILE A 65 13.60 -12.21 -1.03
CA ILE A 65 13.09 -13.11 -0.01
C ILE A 65 11.59 -13.28 -0.20
N VAL A 66 11.13 -14.48 -0.56
CA VAL A 66 9.71 -14.81 -0.61
C VAL A 66 9.21 -14.96 0.83
N TYR A 67 8.34 -14.07 1.29
CA TYR A 67 7.93 -13.98 2.69
C TYR A 67 6.67 -14.81 3.05
N VAL A 68 6.13 -15.58 2.10
CA VAL A 68 4.97 -16.48 2.29
C VAL A 68 5.23 -17.85 1.67
N LYS A 69 4.57 -18.89 2.18
CA LYS A 69 4.73 -20.27 1.66
C LYS A 69 4.12 -20.46 0.28
N ASN A 70 3.00 -19.81 0.01
CA ASN A 70 2.18 -20.02 -1.18
C ASN A 70 1.95 -18.70 -1.92
N PRO A 71 3.01 -18.03 -2.44
CA PRO A 71 2.84 -16.75 -3.13
C PRO A 71 1.89 -16.91 -4.33
N ILE A 72 1.10 -15.89 -4.55
CA ILE A 72 0.24 -15.77 -5.74
C ILE A 72 1.06 -15.20 -6.89
N ASP A 73 1.96 -14.24 -6.58
CA ASP A 73 2.86 -13.63 -7.56
C ASP A 73 4.21 -13.30 -6.89
N THR A 74 5.22 -14.12 -7.17
CA THR A 74 6.57 -13.95 -6.60
C THR A 74 7.29 -12.69 -7.03
N LYS A 75 6.81 -12.00 -8.05
CA LYS A 75 7.34 -10.69 -8.44
C LYS A 75 7.07 -9.64 -7.35
N TYR A 76 5.94 -9.74 -6.68
CA TYR A 76 5.49 -8.76 -5.70
C TYR A 76 5.52 -9.27 -4.26
N GLU A 77 5.30 -10.58 -4.05
CA GLU A 77 5.31 -11.17 -2.70
C GLU A 77 6.73 -11.56 -2.28
N THR A 78 7.67 -10.62 -2.51
CA THR A 78 9.07 -10.69 -2.10
C THR A 78 9.47 -9.46 -1.30
N MET A 79 10.54 -9.58 -0.54
CA MET A 79 11.11 -8.53 0.29
C MET A 79 12.61 -8.45 0.08
N ASN A 80 13.16 -7.25 0.05
CA ASN A 80 14.59 -7.00 0.18
C ASN A 80 14.90 -6.59 1.62
N PHE A 81 15.96 -7.18 2.17
CA PHE A 81 16.37 -6.95 3.54
C PHE A 81 17.82 -6.47 3.56
N PHE A 82 18.08 -5.33 4.18
CA PHE A 82 19.38 -4.67 4.17
C PHE A 82 19.85 -4.40 5.60
N VAL A 83 21.12 -4.73 5.88
CA VAL A 83 21.71 -4.61 7.21
C VAL A 83 23.05 -3.89 7.10
N PRO A 84 23.35 -2.86 7.91
CA PRO A 84 24.68 -2.25 7.96
C PRO A 84 25.78 -3.30 8.18
N GLU A 85 26.83 -3.31 7.35
CA GLU A 85 27.93 -4.30 7.44
C GLU A 85 28.67 -4.21 8.79
N ALA A 86 28.68 -3.04 9.42
CA ALA A 86 29.25 -2.81 10.74
C ALA A 86 28.72 -3.79 11.81
N TYR A 87 27.44 -4.16 11.74
CA TYR A 87 26.82 -5.06 12.73
C TYR A 87 27.41 -6.48 12.73
N PHE A 88 27.90 -6.95 11.59
CA PHE A 88 28.55 -8.26 11.48
C PHE A 88 30.02 -8.26 11.94
N LYS A 89 30.55 -7.06 12.24
CA LYS A 89 31.87 -6.87 12.83
C LYS A 89 31.79 -6.56 14.33
N GLY A 90 30.59 -6.59 14.91
CA GLY A 90 30.38 -6.22 16.31
C GLY A 90 30.41 -4.71 16.59
N GLU A 91 30.36 -3.90 15.53
CA GLU A 91 30.36 -2.43 15.62
C GLU A 91 28.92 -1.89 15.72
N SER A 92 28.78 -0.63 16.12
CA SER A 92 27.51 0.10 16.17
C SER A 92 27.45 1.23 15.15
N VAL A 93 26.24 1.61 14.73
CA VAL A 93 25.98 2.78 13.88
C VAL A 93 24.94 3.66 14.57
N ASN A 94 25.31 4.89 14.87
CA ASN A 94 24.45 5.85 15.62
C ASN A 94 23.84 5.27 16.93
N GLY A 95 24.60 4.44 17.63
CA GLY A 95 24.18 3.83 18.89
C GLY A 95 23.34 2.56 18.75
N TYR A 96 22.96 2.16 17.53
CA TYR A 96 22.28 0.91 17.27
C TYR A 96 23.28 -0.22 16.93
N ASN A 97 22.86 -1.45 17.20
CA ASN A 97 23.64 -2.66 16.92
C ASN A 97 22.75 -3.75 16.28
N ASN A 98 23.31 -4.92 16.08
CA ASN A 98 22.65 -6.06 15.43
C ASN A 98 21.36 -6.52 16.12
N TYR A 99 21.18 -6.25 17.42
CA TYR A 99 20.06 -6.78 18.21
C TYR A 99 18.96 -5.76 18.47
N ASP A 100 19.28 -4.46 18.48
CA ASP A 100 18.37 -3.41 18.91
C ASP A 100 18.03 -2.40 17.81
N ALA A 101 18.64 -2.51 16.63
CA ALA A 101 18.34 -1.61 15.53
C ALA A 101 16.85 -1.69 15.14
N PRO A 102 16.17 -0.55 15.01
CA PRO A 102 14.83 -0.53 14.46
C PRO A 102 14.81 -1.04 13.03
N ILE A 103 13.72 -1.70 12.64
CA ILE A 103 13.48 -2.14 11.27
C ILE A 103 12.63 -1.10 10.55
N PHE A 104 13.23 -0.35 9.64
CA PHE A 104 12.50 0.54 8.74
C PHE A 104 11.81 -0.30 7.65
N PHE A 105 10.49 -0.16 7.54
CA PHE A 105 9.63 -0.97 6.69
C PHE A 105 8.91 -0.09 5.65
N PRO A 106 9.62 0.37 4.61
CA PRO A 106 9.05 1.22 3.57
C PRO A 106 8.34 0.38 2.52
N ASN A 107 7.04 0.61 2.31
CA ASN A 107 6.37 0.07 1.14
C ASN A 107 6.45 1.06 -0.04
N GLN A 108 6.54 0.52 -1.27
CA GLN A 108 6.69 1.31 -2.49
C GLN A 108 5.35 1.53 -3.22
N VAL A 109 4.23 1.18 -2.57
CA VAL A 109 2.90 1.26 -3.20
C VAL A 109 2.50 2.70 -3.45
N GLY A 110 2.16 3.02 -4.71
CA GLY A 110 1.60 4.30 -5.13
C GLY A 110 0.32 4.06 -5.94
N GLY A 111 -0.76 4.84 -5.69
CA GLY A 111 -2.04 4.68 -6.39
C GLY A 111 -2.67 3.29 -6.25
N TYR A 112 -2.33 2.53 -5.22
CA TYR A 112 -2.70 1.11 -5.03
C TYR A 112 -2.27 0.20 -6.19
N MET A 113 -1.27 0.62 -6.99
CA MET A 113 -0.63 -0.20 -8.02
C MET A 113 0.29 -1.24 -7.35
N PRO A 114 0.60 -2.36 -8.03
CA PRO A 114 1.58 -3.31 -7.52
C PRO A 114 2.95 -2.64 -7.41
N ALA A 115 3.72 -3.02 -6.40
CA ALA A 115 5.06 -2.52 -6.18
C ALA A 115 6.02 -3.66 -5.89
N GLU A 116 7.19 -3.61 -6.50
CA GLU A 116 8.29 -4.51 -6.21
C GLU A 116 9.04 -4.08 -4.94
N ALA A 117 9.81 -4.98 -4.36
CA ALA A 117 10.70 -4.70 -3.24
C ALA A 117 11.70 -3.59 -3.59
N GLY A 118 11.79 -2.56 -2.74
CA GLY A 118 12.69 -1.43 -2.95
C GLY A 118 14.14 -1.73 -2.60
N SER A 119 15.06 -0.89 -3.09
CA SER A 119 16.50 -0.98 -2.80
C SER A 119 17.09 0.40 -2.47
N PRO A 120 18.25 0.47 -1.77
CA PRO A 120 18.96 1.72 -1.56
C PRO A 120 19.36 2.36 -2.89
N GLY A 121 19.23 3.68 -2.99
CA GLY A 121 19.54 4.42 -4.21
C GLY A 121 19.15 5.87 -4.09
N THR A 122 19.06 6.54 -5.23
CA THR A 122 18.51 7.89 -5.32
C THR A 122 16.97 7.89 -5.31
N SER A 123 16.38 9.00 -4.90
CA SER A 123 14.96 9.26 -5.01
C SER A 123 14.56 9.49 -6.49
N ARG A 124 13.29 9.80 -6.75
CA ARG A 124 12.78 10.02 -8.12
C ARG A 124 13.43 11.21 -8.85
N ASP A 125 14.08 12.12 -8.12
CA ASP A 125 14.83 13.24 -8.70
C ASP A 125 16.20 12.82 -9.28
N GLY A 126 16.63 11.58 -9.03
CA GLY A 126 17.91 11.06 -9.48
C GLY A 126 19.14 11.63 -8.75
N VAL A 127 18.96 12.51 -7.78
CA VAL A 127 20.04 13.26 -7.10
C VAL A 127 20.08 12.96 -5.60
N ASN A 128 18.95 13.12 -4.91
CA ASN A 128 18.90 12.93 -3.47
C ASN A 128 18.78 11.43 -3.09
N PRO A 129 19.32 11.02 -1.93
CA PRO A 129 19.17 9.65 -1.46
C PRO A 129 17.69 9.33 -1.18
N ASN A 130 17.26 8.10 -1.48
CA ASN A 130 15.94 7.62 -1.11
C ASN A 130 15.88 7.27 0.39
N ALA A 131 14.66 7.04 0.90
CA ALA A 131 14.44 6.76 2.32
C ALA A 131 15.16 5.49 2.81
N ILE A 132 15.34 4.48 1.95
CA ILE A 132 16.05 3.23 2.27
C ILE A 132 17.54 3.52 2.53
N PHE A 133 18.16 4.29 1.64
CA PHE A 133 19.56 4.70 1.82
C PHE A 133 19.74 5.51 3.11
N VAL A 134 18.86 6.50 3.34
CA VAL A 134 18.91 7.34 4.54
C VAL A 134 18.75 6.51 5.81
N ALA A 135 17.81 5.58 5.86
CA ALA A 135 17.60 4.71 7.01
C ALA A 135 18.86 3.88 7.32
N LEU A 136 19.46 3.24 6.31
CA LEU A 136 20.71 2.50 6.46
C LEU A 136 21.86 3.37 6.97
N SER A 137 22.02 4.60 6.44
CA SER A 137 23.06 5.54 6.88
C SER A 137 22.90 5.98 8.34
N LYS A 138 21.67 5.82 8.89
CA LYS A 138 21.35 6.10 10.30
C LYS A 138 21.39 4.87 11.19
N GLY A 139 21.82 3.71 10.67
CA GLY A 139 21.95 2.46 11.43
C GLY A 139 20.67 1.64 11.52
N TYR A 140 19.60 2.02 10.82
CA TYR A 140 18.41 1.16 10.76
C TYR A 140 18.68 -0.05 9.89
N VAL A 141 18.15 -1.18 10.29
CA VAL A 141 17.94 -2.31 9.38
C VAL A 141 16.74 -1.96 8.50
N VAL A 142 16.74 -2.36 7.24
CA VAL A 142 15.65 -2.06 6.32
C VAL A 142 15.05 -3.34 5.77
N ALA A 143 13.73 -3.47 5.89
CA ALA A 143 12.93 -4.51 5.26
C ALA A 143 11.95 -3.85 4.29
N SER A 144 12.24 -3.89 2.99
CA SER A 144 11.40 -3.25 1.96
C SER A 144 10.61 -4.31 1.20
N PRO A 145 9.32 -4.53 1.54
CA PRO A 145 8.48 -5.50 0.86
C PRO A 145 7.94 -4.95 -0.45
N GLY A 146 7.77 -5.84 -1.42
CA GLY A 146 6.82 -5.67 -2.49
C GLY A 146 5.41 -6.04 -2.04
N ALA A 147 4.41 -5.67 -2.82
CA ALA A 147 3.03 -6.04 -2.61
C ALA A 147 2.25 -6.04 -3.93
N ARG A 148 1.30 -6.95 -4.05
CA ARG A 148 0.32 -6.96 -5.15
C ARG A 148 -0.51 -5.68 -5.11
N GLY A 149 -1.07 -5.29 -6.24
CA GLY A 149 -1.91 -4.10 -6.34
C GLY A 149 -3.11 -4.29 -7.25
N ARG A 150 -3.96 -3.28 -7.31
CA ARG A 150 -5.29 -3.31 -7.93
C ARG A 150 -5.36 -3.82 -9.38
N VAL A 151 -4.23 -3.81 -10.10
CA VAL A 151 -4.15 -4.27 -11.50
C VAL A 151 -3.44 -5.62 -11.65
N THR A 152 -2.92 -6.20 -10.56
CA THR A 152 -2.27 -7.52 -10.62
C THR A 152 -3.24 -8.59 -11.10
N LYS A 153 -2.82 -9.34 -12.10
CA LYS A 153 -3.61 -10.44 -12.69
C LYS A 153 -2.75 -11.70 -12.75
N ASN A 154 -3.39 -12.85 -12.63
CA ASN A 154 -2.77 -14.13 -12.94
C ASN A 154 -2.74 -14.40 -14.46
N ALA A 155 -2.15 -15.53 -14.85
CA ALA A 155 -2.04 -15.95 -16.26
C ALA A 155 -3.41 -16.11 -16.96
N ASN A 156 -4.49 -16.33 -16.21
CA ASN A 156 -5.85 -16.45 -16.74
C ASN A 156 -6.58 -15.09 -16.81
N GLY A 157 -5.89 -13.97 -16.55
CA GLY A 157 -6.46 -12.63 -16.59
C GLY A 157 -7.33 -12.26 -15.36
N LEU A 158 -7.44 -13.15 -14.36
CA LEU A 158 -8.18 -12.86 -13.13
C LEU A 158 -7.40 -11.91 -12.23
N TYR A 159 -8.09 -10.92 -11.68
CA TYR A 159 -7.48 -9.99 -10.73
C TYR A 159 -7.16 -10.68 -9.40
N THR A 160 -5.91 -10.64 -9.00
CA THR A 160 -5.39 -11.26 -7.77
C THR A 160 -4.86 -10.24 -6.77
N GLY A 161 -4.80 -8.96 -7.16
CA GLY A 161 -4.27 -7.87 -6.34
C GLY A 161 -5.30 -6.82 -5.93
N LYS A 162 -6.61 -7.07 -6.12
CA LYS A 162 -7.67 -6.20 -5.57
C LYS A 162 -7.68 -6.26 -4.04
N ALA A 163 -8.26 -5.25 -3.41
CA ALA A 163 -8.43 -5.25 -1.95
C ALA A 163 -9.04 -6.58 -1.44
N PRO A 164 -8.49 -7.15 -0.37
CA PRO A 164 -7.47 -6.62 0.53
C PRO A 164 -6.02 -7.05 0.21
N ALA A 165 -5.67 -7.50 -0.98
CA ALA A 165 -4.40 -8.15 -1.29
C ALA A 165 -3.16 -7.36 -0.81
N ALA A 166 -3.08 -6.05 -1.11
CA ALA A 166 -1.90 -5.25 -0.76
C ALA A 166 -1.64 -5.20 0.75
N ILE A 167 -2.67 -5.00 1.57
CA ILE A 167 -2.49 -4.98 3.03
C ILE A 167 -2.20 -6.37 3.58
N VAL A 168 -2.76 -7.43 3.00
CA VAL A 168 -2.47 -8.82 3.38
C VAL A 168 -1.00 -9.15 3.10
N ASP A 169 -0.46 -8.74 1.96
CA ASP A 169 0.95 -8.92 1.60
C ASP A 169 1.87 -8.21 2.60
N LEU A 170 1.58 -6.94 2.94
CA LEU A 170 2.38 -6.20 3.91
C LEU A 170 2.31 -6.82 5.31
N LYS A 171 1.13 -7.28 5.76
CA LYS A 171 0.98 -8.02 7.01
C LYS A 171 1.78 -9.32 7.02
N ALA A 172 1.76 -10.05 5.91
CA ALA A 172 2.52 -11.29 5.79
C ALA A 172 4.05 -11.04 5.86
N ALA A 173 4.53 -9.95 5.26
CA ALA A 173 5.93 -9.55 5.36
C ALA A 173 6.32 -9.17 6.81
N VAL A 174 5.44 -8.47 7.55
CA VAL A 174 5.67 -8.20 8.99
C VAL A 174 5.67 -9.50 9.80
N ARG A 175 4.74 -10.43 9.54
CA ARG A 175 4.72 -11.76 10.19
C ARG A 175 6.00 -12.54 9.92
N TYR A 176 6.57 -12.44 8.73
CA TYR A 176 7.86 -13.03 8.39
C TYR A 176 8.98 -12.48 9.28
N LEU A 177 9.04 -11.17 9.49
CA LEU A 177 10.05 -10.52 10.35
C LEU A 177 9.91 -10.99 11.81
N HIS A 178 8.70 -10.98 12.37
CA HIS A 178 8.46 -11.46 13.72
C HIS A 178 8.78 -12.96 13.89
N TYR A 179 8.47 -13.78 12.90
CA TYR A 179 8.76 -15.21 12.91
C TYR A 179 10.27 -15.49 12.96
N ASN A 180 11.06 -14.69 12.24
CA ASN A 180 12.49 -14.83 12.12
C ASN A 180 13.31 -13.91 13.06
N ASP A 181 12.69 -13.20 14.00
CA ASP A 181 13.32 -12.18 14.86
C ASP A 181 14.58 -12.67 15.60
N LYS A 182 14.62 -13.96 15.96
CA LYS A 182 15.75 -14.55 16.67
C LYS A 182 17.00 -14.78 15.80
N VAL A 183 16.84 -14.80 14.49
CA VAL A 183 17.91 -15.14 13.52
C VAL A 183 18.20 -14.00 12.54
N MET A 184 17.28 -13.01 12.45
CA MET A 184 17.47 -11.83 11.63
C MET A 184 18.07 -10.68 12.45
N PRO A 185 18.97 -9.87 11.86
CA PRO A 185 19.44 -8.62 12.48
C PRO A 185 18.32 -7.59 12.68
N GLY A 186 18.46 -6.74 13.70
CA GLY A 186 17.46 -5.77 14.10
C GLY A 186 16.42 -6.36 15.05
N SER A 187 15.40 -5.61 15.38
CA SER A 187 14.33 -6.05 16.28
C SER A 187 12.96 -5.91 15.64
N ALA A 188 12.25 -7.02 15.45
CA ALA A 188 10.88 -7.01 14.93
C ALA A 188 9.89 -6.34 15.89
N ASN A 189 10.24 -6.15 17.16
CA ASN A 189 9.45 -5.35 18.10
C ASN A 189 9.59 -3.83 17.86
N ARG A 190 10.48 -3.42 16.94
CA ARG A 190 10.78 -2.01 16.63
C ARG A 190 10.58 -1.69 15.13
N ILE A 191 9.55 -2.28 14.53
CA ILE A 191 9.20 -2.02 13.12
C ILE A 191 8.58 -0.63 12.98
N VAL A 192 9.15 0.18 12.07
CA VAL A 192 8.67 1.49 11.66
C VAL A 192 8.10 1.38 10.24
N SER A 193 6.78 1.27 10.11
CA SER A 193 6.12 1.24 8.80
C SER A 193 6.15 2.62 8.15
N ASN A 194 6.48 2.68 6.86
CA ASN A 194 6.56 3.93 6.12
C ASN A 194 5.92 3.81 4.74
N GLY A 195 5.27 4.89 4.29
CA GLY A 195 4.71 4.98 2.95
C GLY A 195 4.13 6.35 2.65
N THR A 196 3.90 6.61 1.36
CA THR A 196 3.36 7.87 0.86
C THR A 196 2.09 7.62 0.05
N SER A 197 1.09 8.51 0.11
CA SER A 197 -0.16 8.43 -0.66
C SER A 197 -0.92 7.13 -0.34
N ALA A 198 -1.20 6.28 -1.32
CA ALA A 198 -1.76 4.94 -1.10
C ALA A 198 -0.87 4.08 -0.19
N GLY A 199 0.46 4.16 -0.33
CA GLY A 199 1.41 3.52 0.59
C GLY A 199 1.34 4.08 1.99
N GLY A 200 1.07 5.39 2.15
CA GLY A 200 0.81 6.02 3.45
C GLY A 200 -0.45 5.47 4.10
N ALA A 201 -1.53 5.31 3.32
CA ALA A 201 -2.78 4.70 3.80
C ALA A 201 -2.58 3.24 4.22
N LEU A 202 -1.84 2.45 3.42
CA LEU A 202 -1.50 1.07 3.78
C LEU A 202 -0.65 0.99 5.05
N SER A 203 0.33 1.90 5.24
CA SER A 203 1.10 1.98 6.47
C SER A 203 0.23 2.33 7.68
N SER A 204 -0.70 3.28 7.53
CA SER A 204 -1.67 3.64 8.58
C SER A 204 -2.58 2.46 8.92
N LEU A 205 -3.08 1.76 7.90
CA LEU A 205 -3.94 0.59 8.08
C LEU A 205 -3.17 -0.56 8.76
N LEU A 206 -1.90 -0.77 8.39
CA LEU A 206 -1.04 -1.77 9.01
C LEU A 206 -0.90 -1.53 10.51
N GLY A 207 -0.64 -0.29 10.92
CA GLY A 207 -0.56 0.09 12.34
C GLY A 207 -1.90 -0.03 13.08
N ALA A 208 -2.99 0.41 12.45
CA ALA A 208 -4.32 0.40 13.08
C ALA A 208 -4.95 -1.00 13.17
N SER A 209 -4.51 -1.96 12.36
CA SER A 209 -5.10 -3.29 12.26
C SER A 209 -4.18 -4.44 12.68
N GLY A 210 -3.17 -4.15 13.51
CA GLY A 210 -2.25 -5.18 14.00
C GLY A 210 -3.01 -6.35 14.65
N ASN A 211 -2.72 -7.57 14.18
CA ASN A 211 -3.32 -8.82 14.64
C ASN A 211 -4.86 -8.89 14.50
N ASN A 212 -5.46 -8.11 13.61
CA ASN A 212 -6.90 -8.18 13.37
C ASN A 212 -7.27 -9.47 12.65
N LYS A 213 -8.22 -10.22 13.21
CA LYS A 213 -8.68 -11.53 12.73
C LYS A 213 -9.37 -11.48 11.36
N ASP A 214 -9.87 -10.34 10.92
CA ASP A 214 -10.52 -10.18 9.61
C ASP A 214 -9.59 -10.57 8.46
N TYR A 215 -8.27 -10.49 8.66
CA TYR A 215 -7.25 -10.85 7.69
C TYR A 215 -6.80 -12.32 7.76
N ASP A 216 -7.13 -13.06 8.81
CA ASP A 216 -6.58 -14.39 9.07
C ASP A 216 -6.82 -15.37 7.92
N LYS A 217 -8.00 -15.37 7.32
CA LYS A 217 -8.32 -16.26 6.19
C LYS A 217 -7.40 -16.02 4.99
N TYR A 218 -7.13 -14.75 4.67
CA TYR A 218 -6.28 -14.38 3.54
C TYR A 218 -4.80 -14.68 3.81
N LEU A 219 -4.34 -14.41 5.03
CA LEU A 219 -2.98 -14.70 5.48
C LEU A 219 -2.71 -16.20 5.48
N LYS A 220 -3.68 -17.02 5.91
CA LYS A 220 -3.60 -18.48 5.86
C LYS A 220 -3.54 -18.99 4.41
N GLU A 221 -4.33 -18.41 3.50
CA GLU A 221 -4.39 -18.80 2.09
C GLU A 221 -3.02 -18.66 1.39
N ILE A 222 -2.32 -17.54 1.61
CA ILE A 222 -0.97 -17.31 1.07
C ILE A 222 0.13 -17.99 1.90
N GLY A 223 -0.21 -18.66 3.00
CA GLY A 223 0.76 -19.34 3.85
C GLY A 223 1.69 -18.39 4.60
N ALA A 224 1.18 -17.27 5.09
CA ALA A 224 1.92 -16.35 5.94
C ALA A 224 2.36 -17.02 7.24
N ALA A 225 3.45 -16.55 7.85
CA ALA A 225 3.96 -17.05 9.12
C ALA A 225 2.92 -16.90 10.23
N ASN A 226 2.89 -17.85 11.17
CA ASN A 226 2.08 -17.76 12.37
C ASN A 226 2.80 -16.91 13.42
N ALA A 227 2.75 -15.60 13.23
CA ALA A 227 3.39 -14.61 14.09
C ALA A 227 2.56 -13.32 14.12
N SER A 228 2.98 -12.34 14.93
CA SER A 228 2.35 -11.01 14.96
C SER A 228 2.54 -10.25 13.65
N ASP A 229 1.55 -9.44 13.25
CA ASP A 229 1.69 -8.41 12.23
C ASP A 229 1.58 -6.99 12.79
N ALA A 230 1.77 -6.81 14.10
CA ALA A 230 1.81 -5.50 14.72
C ALA A 230 3.13 -4.78 14.41
N VAL A 231 3.05 -3.46 14.25
CA VAL A 231 4.20 -2.56 14.08
C VAL A 231 4.24 -1.55 15.22
N LEU A 232 5.43 -1.09 15.58
CA LEU A 232 5.59 -0.15 16.71
C LEU A 232 5.19 1.28 16.32
N VAL A 233 5.60 1.72 15.13
CA VAL A 233 5.42 3.11 14.67
C VAL A 233 4.95 3.13 13.22
N VAL A 234 4.11 4.10 12.91
CA VAL A 234 3.69 4.43 11.55
C VAL A 234 4.20 5.82 11.17
N SER A 235 4.93 5.89 10.07
CA SER A 235 5.39 7.11 9.42
C SER A 235 4.70 7.26 8.06
N ALA A 236 3.47 7.76 8.07
CA ALA A 236 2.64 7.91 6.88
C ALA A 236 2.68 9.34 6.33
N TYR A 237 3.01 9.47 5.06
CA TYR A 237 3.03 10.76 4.35
C TYR A 237 1.80 10.88 3.45
N CYS A 238 1.07 12.00 3.59
CA CYS A 238 -0.17 12.31 2.85
C CYS A 238 -1.02 11.04 2.59
N PRO A 239 -1.41 10.29 3.63
CA PRO A 239 -2.12 9.02 3.48
C PRO A 239 -3.46 9.25 2.81
N ILE A 240 -3.77 8.47 1.79
CA ILE A 240 -5.08 8.47 1.13
C ILE A 240 -6.00 7.55 1.94
N THR A 241 -6.65 8.14 2.91
CA THR A 241 -7.62 7.49 3.82
C THR A 241 -9.05 7.93 3.50
N ASN A 242 -10.04 7.28 4.12
CA ASN A 242 -11.45 7.65 4.01
C ASN A 242 -11.98 7.66 2.56
N LEU A 243 -11.58 6.68 1.76
CA LEU A 243 -11.99 6.58 0.35
C LEU A 243 -13.51 6.49 0.18
N GLU A 244 -14.22 5.97 1.16
CA GLU A 244 -15.67 5.86 1.18
C GLU A 244 -16.37 7.22 1.03
N ASN A 245 -15.76 8.28 1.59
CA ASN A 245 -16.33 9.63 1.59
C ASN A 245 -15.50 10.64 0.77
N ALA A 246 -14.44 10.18 0.10
CA ALA A 246 -13.52 11.07 -0.61
C ALA A 246 -14.20 11.78 -1.78
N ASP A 247 -15.03 11.07 -2.55
CA ASP A 247 -15.67 11.64 -3.74
C ASP A 247 -16.58 12.81 -3.38
N MET A 248 -17.38 12.71 -2.31
CA MET A 248 -18.22 13.82 -1.89
C MET A 248 -17.42 15.05 -1.42
N ALA A 249 -16.23 14.85 -0.84
CA ALA A 249 -15.35 15.95 -0.45
C ALA A 249 -14.75 16.67 -1.67
N TYR A 250 -14.34 15.90 -2.70
CA TYR A 250 -13.87 16.48 -3.96
C TYR A 250 -14.99 17.23 -4.68
N GLU A 251 -16.18 16.66 -4.76
CA GLU A 251 -17.32 17.31 -5.41
C GLU A 251 -17.79 18.55 -4.64
N TRP A 252 -17.67 18.58 -3.32
CA TRP A 252 -17.89 19.81 -2.55
C TRP A 252 -16.96 20.95 -2.98
N LEU A 253 -15.67 20.66 -3.26
CA LEU A 253 -14.70 21.68 -3.68
C LEU A 253 -14.77 22.04 -5.16
N PHE A 254 -14.98 21.06 -6.03
CA PHE A 254 -14.75 21.18 -7.48
C PHE A 254 -16.02 21.01 -8.32
N ASN A 255 -17.21 20.85 -7.71
CA ASN A 255 -18.46 20.77 -8.44
C ASN A 255 -18.64 21.96 -9.37
N GLY A 256 -19.08 21.70 -10.60
CA GLY A 256 -19.21 22.69 -11.67
C GLY A 256 -17.97 22.81 -12.56
N ILE A 257 -16.85 22.15 -12.23
CA ILE A 257 -15.71 22.02 -13.15
C ILE A 257 -15.94 20.73 -13.94
N ASN A 258 -16.60 20.85 -15.10
CA ASN A 258 -17.06 19.72 -15.89
C ASN A 258 -16.05 19.24 -16.93
N GLU A 259 -14.98 19.98 -17.17
CA GLU A 259 -13.86 19.56 -18.03
C GLU A 259 -12.76 18.92 -17.18
N TYR A 260 -12.21 17.82 -17.63
CA TYR A 260 -11.16 17.11 -16.90
C TYR A 260 -9.95 16.78 -17.76
N LYS A 261 -8.80 16.71 -17.06
CA LYS A 261 -7.57 16.10 -17.56
C LYS A 261 -7.19 14.97 -16.60
N SER A 262 -7.56 13.74 -16.96
CA SER A 262 -7.35 12.55 -16.14
C SER A 262 -6.03 11.88 -16.49
N LEU A 263 -5.34 11.35 -15.47
CA LEU A 263 -4.16 10.51 -15.64
C LEU A 263 -4.61 9.05 -15.74
N LYS A 264 -4.59 8.50 -16.96
CA LYS A 264 -4.81 7.07 -17.16
C LYS A 264 -3.50 6.32 -16.87
N ILE A 265 -3.53 5.43 -15.92
CA ILE A 265 -2.41 4.57 -15.57
C ILE A 265 -2.75 3.16 -16.03
N THR A 266 -1.95 2.64 -16.95
CA THR A 266 -2.06 1.27 -17.46
C THR A 266 -0.75 0.53 -17.20
N GLN A 267 -0.82 -0.77 -16.97
CA GLN A 267 0.34 -1.64 -16.91
C GLN A 267 0.39 -2.45 -18.20
N SER A 268 1.49 -2.34 -18.93
CA SER A 268 1.72 -3.13 -20.14
C SER A 268 2.03 -4.59 -19.82
N THR A 269 2.00 -5.45 -20.82
CA THR A 269 2.28 -6.90 -20.67
C THR A 269 3.71 -7.19 -20.19
N ASP A 270 4.65 -6.27 -20.44
CA ASP A 270 6.03 -6.28 -19.95
C ASP A 270 6.19 -5.60 -18.57
N PHE A 271 5.07 -5.38 -17.87
CA PHE A 271 4.96 -4.81 -16.53
C PHE A 271 5.39 -3.34 -16.40
N LYS A 272 5.63 -2.63 -17.48
CA LYS A 272 5.86 -1.18 -17.42
C LYS A 272 4.57 -0.44 -17.11
N VAL A 273 4.69 0.54 -16.24
CA VAL A 273 3.58 1.44 -15.90
C VAL A 273 3.58 2.61 -16.89
N GLU A 274 2.58 2.64 -17.75
CA GLU A 274 2.36 3.74 -18.67
C GLU A 274 1.42 4.77 -18.07
N ARG A 275 1.74 6.04 -18.28
CA ARG A 275 0.97 7.18 -17.82
C ARG A 275 0.60 8.05 -19.01
N THR A 276 -0.67 8.11 -19.35
CA THR A 276 -1.20 8.94 -20.41
C THR A 276 -2.24 9.92 -19.88
N TYR A 277 -2.22 11.16 -20.35
CA TYR A 277 -3.28 12.10 -20.02
C TYR A 277 -4.43 11.97 -21.01
N VAL A 278 -5.65 11.90 -20.49
CA VAL A 278 -6.90 11.91 -21.25
C VAL A 278 -7.69 13.14 -20.83
N THR A 279 -8.06 13.96 -21.79
CA THR A 279 -8.96 15.11 -21.58
C THR A 279 -10.37 14.74 -22.02
N GLY A 280 -11.37 15.32 -21.38
CA GLY A 280 -12.77 15.11 -21.74
C GLY A 280 -13.68 16.03 -20.94
N SER A 281 -14.97 15.96 -21.25
CA SER A 281 -16.03 16.64 -20.50
C SER A 281 -16.91 15.59 -19.81
N MET A 282 -17.46 15.96 -18.66
CA MET A 282 -18.38 15.10 -17.90
C MET A 282 -19.68 14.93 -18.68
N THR A 283 -20.24 13.72 -18.67
CA THR A 283 -21.58 13.45 -19.19
C THR A 283 -22.65 14.02 -18.27
N GLU A 284 -23.90 14.11 -18.72
CA GLU A 284 -25.03 14.56 -17.90
C GLU A 284 -25.20 13.69 -16.65
N ASP A 285 -25.05 12.37 -16.76
CA ASP A 285 -25.11 11.46 -15.61
C ASP A 285 -23.98 11.70 -14.61
N GLN A 286 -22.76 12.00 -15.08
CA GLN A 286 -21.63 12.35 -14.21
C GLN A 286 -21.87 13.68 -13.50
N ILE A 287 -22.41 14.71 -14.20
CA ILE A 287 -22.76 15.99 -13.61
C ILE A 287 -23.87 15.82 -12.55
N LYS A 288 -24.84 14.98 -12.81
CA LYS A 288 -25.89 14.65 -11.84
C LYS A 288 -25.30 13.97 -10.61
N ALA A 289 -24.44 12.96 -10.77
CA ALA A 289 -23.76 12.30 -9.67
C ALA A 289 -22.88 13.27 -8.86
N SER A 290 -22.17 14.19 -9.54
CA SER A 290 -21.37 15.25 -8.90
C SER A 290 -22.25 16.14 -8.00
N ASN A 291 -23.41 16.57 -8.49
CA ASN A 291 -24.35 17.38 -7.71
C ASN A 291 -24.88 16.64 -6.47
N GLU A 292 -25.19 15.35 -6.62
CA GLU A 292 -25.67 14.51 -5.50
C GLU A 292 -24.57 14.34 -4.44
N LEU A 293 -23.34 14.03 -4.85
CA LEU A 293 -22.19 13.86 -3.96
C LEU A 293 -21.86 15.15 -3.20
N LYS A 294 -21.85 16.30 -3.91
CA LYS A 294 -21.68 17.62 -3.27
C LYS A 294 -22.70 17.85 -2.16
N ALA A 295 -23.96 17.55 -2.42
CA ALA A 295 -25.05 17.75 -1.46
C ALA A 295 -24.94 16.85 -0.22
N MET A 296 -24.26 15.70 -0.33
CA MET A 296 -24.06 14.78 0.79
C MET A 296 -22.97 15.24 1.76
N PHE A 297 -21.97 15.99 1.29
CA PHE A 297 -20.77 16.30 2.08
C PHE A 297 -21.04 17.10 3.35
N PRO A 298 -21.88 18.19 3.35
CA PRO A 298 -22.14 18.95 4.57
C PRO A 298 -22.69 18.11 5.72
N LYS A 299 -23.62 17.21 5.43
CA LYS A 299 -24.20 16.31 6.44
C LYS A 299 -23.15 15.38 7.02
N TYR A 300 -22.29 14.79 6.17
CA TYR A 300 -21.19 13.95 6.59
C TYR A 300 -20.21 14.73 7.47
N LEU A 301 -19.70 15.88 6.99
CA LEU A 301 -18.76 16.71 7.73
C LEU A 301 -19.28 17.09 9.12
N ASN A 302 -20.51 17.57 9.18
CA ASN A 302 -21.13 18.01 10.44
C ASN A 302 -21.28 16.85 11.44
N SER A 303 -21.45 15.61 10.97
CA SER A 303 -21.52 14.43 11.82
C SER A 303 -20.19 14.13 12.53
N LEU A 304 -19.05 14.55 11.98
CA LEU A 304 -17.72 14.35 12.53
C LEU A 304 -17.43 15.27 13.73
N LYS A 305 -18.19 16.36 13.89
CA LYS A 305 -18.03 17.35 14.98
C LYS A 305 -16.59 17.86 15.11
N LEU A 306 -15.93 18.10 13.98
CA LEU A 306 -14.55 18.59 13.95
C LEU A 306 -14.44 19.92 14.66
N LYS A 307 -13.28 20.19 15.27
CA LYS A 307 -13.00 21.44 16.00
C LYS A 307 -11.72 22.08 15.50
N ASP A 308 -11.68 23.41 15.52
CA ASP A 308 -10.43 24.16 15.34
C ASP A 308 -9.53 24.06 16.58
N LYS A 309 -8.33 24.66 16.52
CA LYS A 309 -7.39 24.71 17.64
C LYS A 309 -7.91 25.45 18.89
N LYS A 310 -8.96 26.25 18.76
CA LYS A 310 -9.60 27.00 19.85
C LYS A 310 -10.79 26.24 20.44
N GLY A 311 -11.15 25.09 19.88
CA GLY A 311 -12.27 24.27 20.32
C GLY A 311 -13.60 24.62 19.65
N ASN A 312 -13.66 25.57 18.71
CA ASN A 312 -14.86 25.92 17.97
C ASN A 312 -15.25 24.80 17.00
N VAL A 313 -16.51 24.42 16.98
CA VAL A 313 -17.04 23.41 16.05
C VAL A 313 -16.98 23.95 14.62
N LEU A 314 -16.42 23.17 13.73
CA LEU A 314 -16.38 23.42 12.30
C LEU A 314 -17.61 22.79 11.63
N SER A 315 -18.31 23.57 10.82
CA SER A 315 -19.54 23.13 10.16
C SER A 315 -19.72 23.76 8.78
N LEU A 316 -20.60 23.13 8.00
CA LEU A 316 -21.09 23.63 6.72
C LEU A 316 -22.63 23.74 6.77
N ASP A 317 -23.18 24.74 6.10
CA ASP A 317 -24.61 24.82 5.78
C ASP A 317 -24.96 23.87 4.61
N SER A 318 -26.25 23.84 4.23
CA SER A 318 -26.73 22.99 3.14
C SER A 318 -26.09 23.31 1.79
N ASP A 319 -25.63 24.53 1.60
CA ASP A 319 -25.03 25.01 0.35
C ASP A 319 -23.49 24.73 0.30
N GLY A 320 -22.97 24.17 1.39
CA GLY A 320 -21.55 23.86 1.52
C GLY A 320 -20.69 25.07 1.89
N ASN A 321 -21.27 26.13 2.41
CA ASN A 321 -20.59 27.28 2.99
C ASN A 321 -20.51 27.14 4.53
N GLY A 322 -19.70 27.97 5.17
CA GLY A 322 -19.54 27.94 6.61
C GLY A 322 -18.11 28.00 7.08
N ASN A 323 -17.93 27.98 8.41
CA ASN A 323 -16.61 28.16 9.02
C ASN A 323 -15.61 27.05 8.68
N PHE A 324 -16.05 25.84 8.31
CA PHE A 324 -15.14 24.80 7.81
C PHE A 324 -14.54 25.20 6.46
N LYS A 325 -15.33 25.80 5.55
CA LYS A 325 -14.82 26.30 4.28
C LYS A 325 -13.77 27.39 4.48
N ASP A 326 -14.03 28.32 5.40
CA ASP A 326 -13.09 29.40 5.75
C ASP A 326 -11.82 28.84 6.39
N PHE A 327 -11.96 27.82 7.23
CA PHE A 327 -10.83 27.11 7.84
C PHE A 327 -9.93 26.47 6.77
N VAL A 328 -10.49 25.71 5.81
CA VAL A 328 -9.72 25.12 4.69
C VAL A 328 -9.06 26.21 3.85
N LYS A 329 -9.82 27.26 3.49
CA LYS A 329 -9.32 28.41 2.72
C LYS A 329 -8.13 29.09 3.39
N SER A 330 -8.14 29.20 4.72
CA SER A 330 -7.05 29.81 5.48
C SER A 330 -5.72 29.07 5.29
N TYR A 331 -5.72 27.74 5.20
CA TYR A 331 -4.51 26.94 4.94
C TYR A 331 -4.01 27.13 3.50
N ILE A 332 -4.92 27.24 2.53
CA ILE A 332 -4.54 27.49 1.14
C ILE A 332 -3.87 28.85 1.02
N ILE A 333 -4.46 29.88 1.63
CA ILE A 333 -3.89 31.26 1.64
C ILE A 333 -2.51 31.25 2.32
N ALA A 334 -2.38 30.66 3.51
CA ALA A 334 -1.12 30.59 4.22
C ALA A 334 -0.04 29.84 3.43
N SER A 335 -0.42 28.77 2.73
CA SER A 335 0.51 28.02 1.86
C SER A 335 0.94 28.82 0.64
N ALA A 336 0.04 29.56 0.02
CA ALA A 336 0.33 30.45 -1.11
C ALA A 336 1.28 31.58 -0.68
N GLN A 337 1.00 32.23 0.46
CA GLN A 337 1.87 33.28 1.00
C GLN A 337 3.28 32.75 1.24
N LYS A 338 3.42 31.59 1.91
CA LYS A 338 4.72 30.96 2.15
C LYS A 338 5.49 30.61 0.86
N ALA A 339 4.77 30.33 -0.23
CA ALA A 339 5.41 30.07 -1.53
C ALA A 339 5.88 31.37 -2.21
N MET A 340 5.15 32.47 -2.00
CA MET A 340 5.52 33.79 -2.51
C MET A 340 6.72 34.40 -1.76
N ASP A 341 6.87 34.07 -0.48
CA ASP A 341 7.94 34.59 0.41
C ASP A 341 9.30 33.87 0.19
N LYS A 342 9.35 32.85 -0.69
CA LYS A 342 10.56 32.10 -1.08
C LYS A 342 11.18 32.66 -2.36
#